data_b9e99eac74c26fcba7bff99fa99d7988
#
_entry.id   b9e99eac74c26fcba7bff99fa99d7988
#
_cell.length_a   1.000
_cell.length_b   1.000
_cell.length_c   1.000
_cell.angle_alpha   90.00
_cell.angle_beta   90.00
_cell.angle_gamma   90.00
#
_symmetry.space_group_name_H-M   'P 1'
#
loop_
_entity.id
_entity.type
_entity.pdbx_description
1 polymer ?
#
loop_
_entity_poly.entity_id
_entity_poly.type
_entity_poly.pdbx_seq_one_letter_code
_entity_poly.pdbx_strand_id
1 'polypeptide(L)'
;MNIIHSKAAAPVWQAVHFGIMDSGWAKLDSQWNQSHPSPPYSRLYYILSGKGSARNSTQEMPLRPGHVYLLPIGVPLEHSCPQEMTQLYFHISAQAADGYDLFSRCPCFLELPMDAPMEELAEAFLSEQYLPLTQLKAQVEKDLHRFICAASLDEWLLKPHSAFLENVFSIVQKNLCSSLTIRQVAQQMAISESALSKRFRQEYGLPLGRYMNGILVQEICRLLASTDLSIGRIAEKLGFCDQFYLARFFSQHQGMSPRQYRAAIIQLP
;
A
#
# COMPACT_ATOMS: atom_id res chain seq x y z
N MET A 1 41.12 12.40 10.69
CA MET A 1 39.89 11.60 10.48
C MET A 1 38.89 12.49 9.74
N ASN A 2 38.53 12.17 8.51
CA ASN A 2 37.54 12.94 7.74
C ASN A 2 36.18 12.22 7.86
N ILE A 3 35.20 12.88 8.47
CA ILE A 3 33.82 12.41 8.55
C ILE A 3 32.99 13.21 7.57
N ILE A 4 32.37 12.52 6.61
CA ILE A 4 31.46 13.13 5.64
C ILE A 4 30.02 12.74 6.03
N HIS A 5 29.20 13.74 6.32
CA HIS A 5 27.79 13.54 6.60
C HIS A 5 26.97 13.83 5.34
N SER A 6 26.16 12.85 4.89
CA SER A 6 25.19 13.07 3.82
C SER A 6 23.91 13.68 4.40
N LYS A 7 23.57 14.89 3.95
CA LYS A 7 22.30 15.55 4.34
C LYS A 7 21.06 14.85 3.77
N ALA A 8 21.22 14.09 2.68
CA ALA A 8 20.15 13.37 2.02
C ALA A 8 19.92 11.95 2.55
N ALA A 9 20.91 11.35 3.20
CA ALA A 9 20.83 9.93 3.58
C ALA A 9 19.72 9.64 4.60
N ALA A 10 19.66 10.36 5.71
CA ALA A 10 18.68 10.12 6.75
C ALA A 10 17.22 10.34 6.26
N PRO A 11 16.89 11.42 5.53
CA PRO A 11 15.57 11.55 4.90
C PRO A 11 15.21 10.38 3.98
N VAL A 12 16.14 9.95 3.12
CA VAL A 12 15.89 8.82 2.19
C VAL A 12 15.61 7.53 2.95
N TRP A 13 16.43 7.21 3.97
CA TRP A 13 16.29 5.96 4.73
C TRP A 13 15.02 5.88 5.57
N GLN A 14 14.40 7.01 5.89
CA GLN A 14 13.19 7.11 6.70
C GLN A 14 11.94 7.50 5.89
N ALA A 15 12.09 7.73 4.58
CA ALA A 15 11.03 8.29 3.76
C ALA A 15 9.85 7.34 3.57
N VAL A 16 10.11 6.04 3.53
CA VAL A 16 9.10 5.01 3.30
C VAL A 16 9.41 3.75 4.07
N HIS A 17 8.36 3.10 4.61
CA HIS A 17 8.44 1.78 5.24
C HIS A 17 7.70 0.76 4.40
N PHE A 18 8.41 -0.26 3.92
CA PHE A 18 7.82 -1.36 3.19
C PHE A 18 7.36 -2.47 4.12
N GLY A 19 6.14 -2.96 3.91
CA GLY A 19 5.61 -4.15 4.53
C GLY A 19 5.27 -5.18 3.47
N ILE A 20 5.72 -6.43 3.65
CA ILE A 20 5.26 -7.58 2.88
C ILE A 20 4.13 -8.22 3.69
N MET A 21 2.91 -8.19 3.15
CA MET A 21 1.69 -8.67 3.83
C MET A 21 1.42 -10.13 3.50
N ASP A 22 1.76 -10.53 2.27
CA ASP A 22 1.64 -11.88 1.75
C ASP A 22 2.62 -12.08 0.60
N SER A 23 3.00 -13.33 0.34
CA SER A 23 3.89 -13.69 -0.76
C SER A 23 3.71 -15.14 -1.15
N GLY A 24 3.88 -15.45 -2.42
CA GLY A 24 3.77 -16.83 -2.88
C GLY A 24 4.42 -17.07 -4.24
N TRP A 25 4.70 -18.34 -4.49
CA TRP A 25 5.01 -18.89 -5.79
C TRP A 25 3.72 -19.50 -6.34
N ALA A 26 3.27 -19.07 -7.51
CA ALA A 26 2.02 -19.52 -8.09
C ALA A 26 2.20 -19.99 -9.53
N LYS A 27 1.63 -21.16 -9.82
CA LYS A 27 1.39 -21.64 -11.19
C LYS A 27 -0.07 -21.37 -11.50
N LEU A 28 -0.32 -20.50 -12.46
CA LEU A 28 -1.61 -19.96 -12.82
C LEU A 28 -2.07 -20.51 -14.16
N ASP A 29 -3.36 -20.64 -14.33
CA ASP A 29 -4.01 -21.10 -15.56
C ASP A 29 -5.24 -20.20 -15.89
N SER A 30 -6.12 -20.68 -16.77
CA SER A 30 -7.31 -19.95 -17.19
C SER A 30 -8.33 -19.69 -16.07
N GLN A 31 -8.20 -20.30 -14.89
CA GLN A 31 -9.03 -20.01 -13.73
C GLN A 31 -8.64 -18.69 -13.05
N TRP A 32 -7.44 -18.18 -13.32
CA TRP A 32 -6.97 -16.88 -12.83
C TRP A 32 -7.58 -15.68 -13.59
N ASN A 33 -8.58 -15.90 -14.43
CA ASN A 33 -9.35 -14.85 -15.07
C ASN A 33 -10.35 -14.26 -14.07
N GLN A 34 -9.90 -13.28 -13.27
CA GLN A 34 -10.65 -12.72 -12.15
C GLN A 34 -10.64 -11.21 -12.16
N SER A 35 -11.75 -10.62 -11.69
CA SER A 35 -11.87 -9.19 -11.47
C SER A 35 -11.76 -8.89 -9.97
N HIS A 36 -10.93 -7.92 -9.63
CA HIS A 36 -10.66 -7.56 -8.25
C HIS A 36 -11.09 -6.12 -7.99
N PRO A 37 -11.94 -5.89 -6.97
CA PRO A 37 -12.12 -4.56 -6.44
C PRO A 37 -10.78 -4.04 -5.89
N SER A 38 -10.69 -2.73 -5.70
CA SER A 38 -9.49 -2.05 -5.17
C SER A 38 -8.88 -2.77 -3.95
N PRO A 39 -7.75 -3.46 -4.07
CA PRO A 39 -7.12 -4.13 -2.93
C PRO A 39 -6.47 -3.11 -1.98
N PRO A 40 -6.31 -3.45 -0.68
CA PRO A 40 -5.68 -2.56 0.31
C PRO A 40 -4.15 -2.64 0.29
N TYR A 41 -3.58 -3.18 -0.75
CA TYR A 41 -2.15 -3.36 -0.96
C TYR A 41 -1.81 -3.23 -2.44
N SER A 42 -0.58 -2.91 -2.72
CA SER A 42 -0.02 -3.03 -4.06
C SER A 42 0.43 -4.46 -4.33
N ARG A 43 0.36 -4.88 -5.57
CA ARG A 43 0.85 -6.19 -6.00
C ARG A 43 2.15 -6.02 -6.77
N LEU A 44 3.13 -6.83 -6.40
CA LEU A 44 4.40 -6.93 -7.10
C LEU A 44 4.50 -8.34 -7.70
N TYR A 45 4.65 -8.43 -9.02
CA TYR A 45 4.71 -9.70 -9.74
C TYR A 45 6.03 -9.85 -10.48
N TYR A 46 6.75 -10.91 -10.20
CA TYR A 46 7.90 -11.38 -10.98
C TYR A 46 7.42 -12.52 -11.86
N ILE A 47 7.39 -12.31 -13.18
CA ILE A 47 6.92 -13.34 -14.10
C ILE A 47 8.09 -14.25 -14.48
N LEU A 48 8.00 -15.51 -14.07
CA LEU A 48 9.05 -16.51 -14.25
C LEU A 48 8.91 -17.25 -15.59
N SER A 49 7.67 -17.59 -15.97
CA SER A 49 7.38 -18.25 -17.25
C SER A 49 5.94 -17.99 -17.70
N GLY A 50 5.65 -18.27 -18.97
CA GLY A 50 4.30 -18.12 -19.53
C GLY A 50 3.93 -16.70 -19.88
N LYS A 51 2.62 -16.42 -20.00
CA LYS A 51 2.07 -15.11 -20.36
C LYS A 51 0.71 -14.88 -19.72
N GLY A 52 0.48 -13.65 -19.31
CA GLY A 52 -0.81 -13.17 -18.81
C GLY A 52 -1.04 -11.71 -19.15
N SER A 53 -2.07 -11.12 -18.59
CA SER A 53 -2.29 -9.68 -18.62
C SER A 53 -2.96 -9.19 -17.34
N ALA A 54 -2.74 -7.91 -17.03
CA ALA A 54 -3.47 -7.17 -16.03
C ALA A 54 -4.14 -5.97 -16.72
N ARG A 55 -5.42 -5.72 -16.45
CA ARG A 55 -6.20 -4.66 -17.08
C ARG A 55 -7.00 -3.87 -16.06
N ASN A 56 -7.14 -2.57 -16.30
CA ASN A 56 -8.12 -1.72 -15.64
C ASN A 56 -8.90 -0.91 -16.70
N SER A 57 -9.69 0.08 -16.30
CA SER A 57 -10.50 0.90 -17.20
C SER A 57 -9.68 1.75 -18.19
N THR A 58 -8.40 1.98 -17.94
CA THR A 58 -7.54 2.91 -18.71
C THR A 58 -6.29 2.28 -19.31
N GLN A 59 -5.90 1.09 -18.83
CA GLN A 59 -4.65 0.46 -19.19
C GLN A 59 -4.81 -1.06 -19.29
N GLU A 60 -4.19 -1.67 -20.28
CA GLU A 60 -3.94 -3.10 -20.36
C GLU A 60 -2.43 -3.32 -20.42
N MET A 61 -1.92 -4.20 -19.56
CA MET A 61 -0.49 -4.49 -19.43
C MET A 61 -0.25 -5.98 -19.61
N PRO A 62 0.50 -6.37 -20.66
CA PRO A 62 0.92 -7.77 -20.82
C PRO A 62 1.94 -8.15 -19.75
N LEU A 63 1.73 -9.31 -19.12
CA LEU A 63 2.65 -9.90 -18.15
C LEU A 63 3.50 -10.95 -18.87
N ARG A 64 4.83 -10.79 -18.85
CA ARG A 64 5.79 -11.61 -19.59
C ARG A 64 7.06 -11.89 -18.78
N PRO A 65 7.76 -12.98 -19.02
CA PRO A 65 9.01 -13.32 -18.33
C PRO A 65 10.07 -12.22 -18.48
N GLY A 66 10.96 -12.13 -17.48
CA GLY A 66 12.06 -11.17 -17.47
C GLY A 66 11.67 -9.78 -16.99
N HIS A 67 10.44 -9.58 -16.51
CA HIS A 67 9.93 -8.31 -16.03
C HIS A 67 9.29 -8.45 -14.65
N VAL A 68 9.39 -7.37 -13.89
CA VAL A 68 8.68 -7.17 -12.63
C VAL A 68 7.62 -6.08 -12.83
N TYR A 69 6.47 -6.31 -12.24
CA TYR A 69 5.28 -5.46 -12.41
C TYR A 69 4.80 -4.96 -11.06
N LEU A 70 4.47 -3.67 -10.99
CA LEU A 70 3.78 -3.08 -9.85
C LEU A 70 2.37 -2.68 -10.26
N LEU A 71 1.38 -3.27 -9.58
CA LEU A 71 -0.04 -2.93 -9.68
C LEU A 71 -0.43 -2.21 -8.38
N PRO A 72 -0.63 -0.87 -8.43
CA PRO A 72 -0.78 -0.06 -7.24
C PRO A 72 -2.04 -0.34 -6.43
N ILE A 73 -1.95 -0.07 -5.14
CA ILE A 73 -3.08 -0.08 -4.20
C ILE A 73 -4.24 0.80 -4.70
N GLY A 74 -5.46 0.34 -4.47
CA GLY A 74 -6.66 1.15 -4.75
C GLY A 74 -7.08 1.17 -6.22
N VAL A 75 -6.34 0.54 -7.13
CA VAL A 75 -6.68 0.44 -8.54
C VAL A 75 -7.43 -0.86 -8.79
N PRO A 76 -8.72 -0.81 -9.24
CA PRO A 76 -9.44 -2.00 -9.67
C PRO A 76 -8.70 -2.66 -10.83
N LEU A 77 -8.67 -3.97 -10.86
CA LEU A 77 -7.96 -4.68 -11.92
C LEU A 77 -8.63 -6.02 -12.26
N GLU A 78 -8.44 -6.43 -13.49
CA GLU A 78 -8.79 -7.74 -14.01
C GLU A 78 -7.52 -8.44 -14.45
N HIS A 79 -7.39 -9.70 -14.08
CA HIS A 79 -6.30 -10.57 -14.53
C HIS A 79 -6.77 -11.51 -15.61
N SER A 80 -5.86 -11.87 -16.52
CA SER A 80 -6.07 -12.90 -17.52
C SER A 80 -4.82 -13.75 -17.72
N CYS A 81 -5.00 -15.06 -17.70
CA CYS A 81 -3.98 -16.05 -18.03
C CYS A 81 -4.57 -17.06 -19.05
N PRO A 82 -4.34 -16.89 -20.35
CA PRO A 82 -5.01 -17.70 -21.37
C PRO A 82 -4.53 -19.15 -21.44
N GLN A 83 -3.33 -19.45 -20.97
CA GLN A 83 -2.75 -20.81 -20.94
C GLN A 83 -2.19 -21.15 -19.56
N GLU A 84 -0.90 -20.94 -19.38
CA GLU A 84 -0.20 -21.12 -18.11
C GLU A 84 0.77 -19.96 -17.89
N MET A 85 0.95 -19.56 -16.61
CA MET A 85 1.94 -18.59 -16.20
C MET A 85 2.45 -18.96 -14.81
N THR A 86 3.75 -18.80 -14.59
CA THR A 86 4.36 -18.97 -13.27
C THR A 86 4.89 -17.62 -12.79
N GLN A 87 4.56 -17.27 -11.56
CA GLN A 87 5.01 -16.01 -10.95
C GLN A 87 5.41 -16.18 -9.49
N LEU A 88 6.32 -15.31 -9.03
CA LEU A 88 6.39 -14.92 -7.63
C LEU A 88 5.53 -13.67 -7.44
N TYR A 89 4.69 -13.66 -6.42
CA TYR A 89 3.90 -12.49 -6.08
C TYR A 89 4.17 -12.02 -4.67
N PHE A 90 4.04 -10.71 -4.47
CA PHE A 90 4.11 -10.08 -3.16
C PHE A 90 2.96 -9.07 -3.05
N HIS A 91 2.21 -9.16 -1.96
CA HIS A 91 1.28 -8.13 -1.55
C HIS A 91 2.03 -7.19 -0.60
N ILE A 92 2.19 -5.95 -1.01
CA ILE A 92 3.05 -5.00 -0.32
C ILE A 92 2.30 -3.75 0.11
N SER A 93 2.80 -3.13 1.17
CA SER A 93 2.48 -1.76 1.55
C SER A 93 3.75 -0.91 1.54
N ALA A 94 3.60 0.36 1.17
CA ALA A 94 4.68 1.34 1.13
C ALA A 94 4.25 2.58 1.92
N GLN A 95 4.38 2.55 3.24
CA GLN A 95 3.88 3.61 4.11
C GLN A 95 4.82 4.80 4.12
N ALA A 96 4.35 5.95 3.65
CA ALA A 96 5.05 7.21 3.72
C ALA A 96 4.87 7.91 5.08
N ALA A 97 5.64 8.97 5.33
CA ALA A 97 5.62 9.69 6.61
C ALA A 97 4.24 10.27 6.98
N ASP A 98 3.41 10.60 6.01
CA ASP A 98 2.05 11.07 6.21
C ASP A 98 1.04 9.94 6.55
N GLY A 99 1.50 8.68 6.61
CA GLY A 99 0.68 7.51 6.93
C GLY A 99 -0.08 6.90 5.74
N TYR A 100 -0.07 7.56 4.57
CA TYR A 100 -0.63 6.97 3.37
C TYR A 100 0.34 5.97 2.72
N ASP A 101 -0.24 4.98 2.03
CA ASP A 101 0.55 4.16 1.12
C ASP A 101 1.00 5.03 -0.06
N LEU A 102 2.31 5.03 -0.33
CA LEU A 102 2.92 5.86 -1.34
C LEU A 102 2.38 5.57 -2.75
N PHE A 103 2.17 4.28 -3.07
CA PHE A 103 1.67 3.88 -4.38
C PHE A 103 0.18 4.20 -4.60
N SER A 104 -0.56 4.62 -3.55
CA SER A 104 -1.89 5.18 -3.73
C SER A 104 -1.91 6.48 -4.58
N ARG A 105 -0.74 7.08 -4.78
CA ARG A 105 -0.52 8.25 -5.66
C ARG A 105 -0.19 7.87 -7.10
N CYS A 106 0.02 6.58 -7.37
CA CYS A 106 0.33 6.06 -8.70
C CYS A 106 -0.96 5.49 -9.33
N PRO A 107 -1.55 6.14 -10.34
CA PRO A 107 -2.82 5.69 -10.91
C PRO A 107 -2.67 4.62 -11.99
N CYS A 108 -1.46 4.24 -12.36
CA CYS A 108 -1.16 3.34 -13.47
C CYS A 108 -0.33 2.14 -13.04
N PHE A 109 -0.44 1.04 -13.77
CA PHE A 109 0.44 -0.11 -13.64
C PHE A 109 1.84 0.25 -14.16
N LEU A 110 2.86 -0.29 -13.52
CA LEU A 110 4.25 -0.06 -13.88
C LEU A 110 4.95 -1.37 -14.21
N GLU A 111 5.86 -1.31 -15.16
CA GLU A 111 6.69 -2.43 -15.62
C GLU A 111 8.16 -2.02 -15.59
N LEU A 112 9.02 -2.89 -15.07
CA LEU A 112 10.47 -2.73 -15.14
C LEU A 112 11.12 -4.06 -15.55
N PRO A 113 12.26 -4.03 -16.24
CA PRO A 113 13.04 -5.25 -16.48
C PRO A 113 13.56 -5.76 -15.14
N MET A 114 13.56 -7.08 -14.97
CA MET A 114 14.27 -7.73 -13.87
C MET A 114 15.78 -7.46 -13.98
N ASP A 115 16.42 -7.24 -12.85
CA ASP A 115 17.86 -7.10 -12.74
C ASP A 115 18.52 -8.22 -11.90
N ALA A 116 17.72 -9.23 -11.55
CA ALA A 116 18.17 -10.47 -10.93
C ALA A 116 17.69 -11.67 -11.76
N PRO A 117 18.46 -12.76 -11.83
CA PRO A 117 18.06 -13.99 -12.51
C PRO A 117 16.79 -14.59 -11.92
N MET A 118 15.88 -15.03 -12.80
CA MET A 118 14.58 -15.60 -12.37
C MET A 118 14.74 -16.87 -11.55
N GLU A 119 15.69 -17.71 -11.94
CA GLU A 119 16.02 -18.96 -11.27
C GLU A 119 16.45 -18.72 -9.83
N GLU A 120 17.34 -17.74 -9.60
CA GLU A 120 17.81 -17.37 -8.26
C GLU A 120 16.68 -16.85 -7.37
N LEU A 121 15.74 -16.06 -7.92
CA LEU A 121 14.59 -15.59 -7.18
C LEU A 121 13.66 -16.74 -6.75
N ALA A 122 13.39 -17.68 -7.68
CA ALA A 122 12.55 -18.84 -7.41
C ALA A 122 13.21 -19.78 -6.40
N GLU A 123 14.49 -20.08 -6.55
CA GLU A 123 15.27 -20.91 -5.62
C GLU A 123 15.32 -20.29 -4.23
N ALA A 124 15.58 -19.00 -4.13
CA ALA A 124 15.59 -18.28 -2.86
C ALA A 124 14.24 -18.38 -2.14
N PHE A 125 13.12 -18.22 -2.86
CA PHE A 125 11.78 -18.33 -2.27
C PHE A 125 11.49 -19.77 -1.82
N LEU A 126 11.77 -20.78 -2.67
CA LEU A 126 11.48 -22.18 -2.39
C LEU A 126 12.45 -22.83 -1.39
N SER A 127 13.58 -22.19 -1.10
CA SER A 127 14.57 -22.73 -0.16
C SER A 127 14.07 -22.77 1.29
N GLU A 128 13.11 -21.92 1.64
CA GLU A 128 12.61 -21.68 3.02
C GLU A 128 13.73 -21.36 4.04
N GLN A 129 14.94 -21.00 3.54
CA GLN A 129 16.09 -20.68 4.37
C GLN A 129 16.17 -19.18 4.65
N TYR A 130 16.63 -18.84 5.84
CA TYR A 130 16.66 -17.44 6.32
C TYR A 130 17.48 -16.53 5.41
N LEU A 131 18.71 -16.91 5.03
CA LEU A 131 19.58 -16.03 4.24
C LEU A 131 19.07 -15.82 2.81
N PRO A 132 18.72 -16.87 2.01
CA PRO A 132 18.12 -16.66 0.70
C PRO A 132 16.83 -15.83 0.76
N LEU A 133 15.94 -16.05 1.73
CA LEU A 133 14.72 -15.28 1.88
C LEU A 133 14.99 -13.81 2.23
N THR A 134 16.01 -13.50 3.02
CA THR A 134 16.39 -12.13 3.32
C THR A 134 17.05 -11.44 2.13
N GLN A 135 17.80 -12.16 1.30
CA GLN A 135 18.34 -11.66 0.03
C GLN A 135 17.22 -11.34 -0.97
N LEU A 136 16.24 -12.24 -1.09
CA LEU A 136 15.04 -11.99 -1.89
C LEU A 136 14.27 -10.77 -1.40
N LYS A 137 14.07 -10.63 -0.08
CA LYS A 137 13.45 -9.43 0.51
C LYS A 137 14.22 -8.16 0.12
N ALA A 138 15.53 -8.16 0.19
CA ALA A 138 16.35 -7.01 -0.21
C ALA A 138 16.20 -6.68 -1.71
N GLN A 139 16.08 -7.69 -2.57
CA GLN A 139 15.79 -7.50 -4.00
C GLN A 139 14.39 -6.90 -4.21
N VAL A 140 13.38 -7.39 -3.50
CA VAL A 140 12.01 -6.82 -3.53
C VAL A 140 12.04 -5.34 -3.12
N GLU A 141 12.68 -4.98 -2.01
CA GLU A 141 12.80 -3.60 -1.57
C GLU A 141 13.56 -2.71 -2.57
N LYS A 142 14.62 -3.23 -3.20
CA LYS A 142 15.33 -2.54 -4.28
C LYS A 142 14.41 -2.25 -5.46
N ASP A 143 13.62 -3.23 -5.90
CA ASP A 143 12.69 -3.04 -7.01
C ASP A 143 11.57 -2.06 -6.67
N LEU A 144 11.07 -2.06 -5.42
CA LEU A 144 10.12 -1.05 -4.96
C LEU A 144 10.70 0.36 -5.04
N HIS A 145 11.96 0.56 -4.67
CA HIS A 145 12.63 1.86 -4.87
C HIS A 145 12.80 2.24 -6.34
N ARG A 146 13.07 1.27 -7.23
CA ARG A 146 13.11 1.51 -8.68
C ARG A 146 11.73 1.97 -9.20
N PHE A 147 10.62 1.37 -8.71
CA PHE A 147 9.28 1.81 -9.04
C PHE A 147 8.94 3.19 -8.50
N ILE A 148 9.41 3.55 -7.30
CA ILE A 148 9.27 4.91 -6.76
C ILE A 148 9.89 5.92 -7.72
N CYS A 149 11.12 5.69 -8.18
CA CYS A 149 11.78 6.56 -9.15
C CYS A 149 11.06 6.57 -10.51
N ALA A 150 10.66 5.41 -11.03
CA ALA A 150 9.95 5.31 -12.31
C ALA A 150 8.60 6.04 -12.30
N ALA A 151 7.94 6.13 -11.16
CA ALA A 151 6.69 6.87 -10.96
C ALA A 151 6.91 8.35 -10.57
N SER A 152 8.16 8.83 -10.49
CA SER A 152 8.52 10.17 -9.99
C SER A 152 7.97 10.47 -8.59
N LEU A 153 7.84 9.43 -7.76
CA LEU A 153 7.37 9.57 -6.37
C LEU A 153 8.52 9.93 -5.41
N ASP A 154 9.76 9.79 -5.82
CA ASP A 154 10.95 10.16 -5.07
C ASP A 154 11.01 11.68 -4.82
N GLU A 155 10.63 12.51 -5.80
CA GLU A 155 10.52 13.95 -5.63
C GLU A 155 9.51 14.32 -4.53
N TRP A 156 8.40 13.60 -4.47
CA TRP A 156 7.39 13.79 -3.43
C TRP A 156 7.88 13.32 -2.06
N LEU A 157 8.54 12.15 -2.00
CA LEU A 157 9.10 11.59 -0.76
C LEU A 157 10.17 12.48 -0.13
N LEU A 158 11.02 13.07 -0.96
CA LEU A 158 12.14 13.89 -0.51
C LEU A 158 11.74 15.35 -0.22
N LYS A 159 10.49 15.73 -0.54
CA LYS A 159 9.98 17.05 -0.19
C LYS A 159 9.73 17.11 1.33
N PRO A 160 10.50 17.95 2.05
CA PRO A 160 10.35 18.03 3.49
C PRO A 160 8.96 18.54 3.86
N HIS A 161 8.29 17.83 4.76
CA HIS A 161 7.12 18.36 5.42
C HIS A 161 7.53 19.41 6.47
N SER A 162 6.67 20.39 6.70
CA SER A 162 6.90 21.33 7.80
C SER A 162 6.76 20.58 9.14
N ALA A 163 7.45 21.03 10.17
CA ALA A 163 7.29 20.48 11.52
C ALA A 163 5.82 20.49 12.00
N PHE A 164 5.02 21.42 11.47
CA PHE A 164 3.58 21.45 11.72
C PHE A 164 2.87 20.23 11.14
N LEU A 165 3.12 19.89 9.86
CA LEU A 165 2.53 18.71 9.21
C LEU A 165 2.99 17.41 9.88
N GLU A 166 4.27 17.28 10.18
CA GLU A 166 4.83 16.11 10.87
C GLU A 166 4.15 15.88 12.22
N ASN A 167 3.92 16.95 13.00
CA ASN A 167 3.21 16.87 14.27
C ASN A 167 1.74 16.44 14.05
N VAL A 168 1.04 17.00 13.07
CA VAL A 168 -0.34 16.60 12.76
C VAL A 168 -0.40 15.13 12.37
N PHE A 169 0.47 14.65 11.48
CA PHE A 169 0.54 13.25 11.07
C PHE A 169 0.79 12.33 12.27
N SER A 170 1.77 12.68 13.11
CA SER A 170 2.08 11.93 14.33
C SER A 170 0.89 11.83 15.28
N ILE A 171 0.17 12.93 15.51
CA ILE A 171 -1.01 12.95 16.38
C ILE A 171 -2.12 12.07 15.81
N VAL A 172 -2.43 12.20 14.51
CA VAL A 172 -3.48 11.40 13.87
C VAL A 172 -3.14 9.92 13.89
N GLN A 173 -1.92 9.54 13.51
CA GLN A 173 -1.51 8.14 13.47
C GLN A 173 -1.50 7.49 14.87
N LYS A 174 -1.01 8.19 15.90
CA LYS A 174 -0.98 7.68 17.28
C LYS A 174 -2.36 7.52 17.92
N ASN A 175 -3.33 8.34 17.51
CA ASN A 175 -4.67 8.39 18.11
C ASN A 175 -5.75 7.90 17.13
N LEU A 176 -5.38 7.12 16.11
CA LEU A 176 -6.28 6.73 15.03
C LEU A 176 -7.46 5.92 15.56
N CYS A 177 -8.63 6.55 15.56
CA CYS A 177 -9.92 5.93 15.87
C CYS A 177 -11.06 6.75 15.25
N SER A 178 -12.24 6.13 15.16
CA SER A 178 -13.44 6.79 14.58
C SER A 178 -13.95 7.99 15.35
N SER A 179 -13.60 8.09 16.63
CA SER A 179 -14.00 9.20 17.51
C SER A 179 -12.97 10.34 17.56
N LEU A 180 -11.83 10.20 16.88
CA LEU A 180 -10.84 11.29 16.80
C LEU A 180 -11.43 12.48 16.04
N THR A 181 -11.44 13.64 16.65
CA THR A 181 -11.99 14.88 16.09
C THR A 181 -10.90 15.89 15.77
N ILE A 182 -11.18 16.80 14.82
CA ILE A 182 -10.29 17.94 14.51
C ILE A 182 -10.02 18.77 15.77
N ARG A 183 -11.03 18.90 16.64
CA ARG A 183 -10.93 19.61 17.92
C ARG A 183 -9.86 19.00 18.83
N GLN A 184 -9.83 17.67 18.95
CA GLN A 184 -8.82 16.98 19.77
C GLN A 184 -7.40 17.13 19.20
N VAL A 185 -7.26 17.08 17.87
CA VAL A 185 -5.97 17.35 17.21
C VAL A 185 -5.54 18.79 17.46
N ALA A 186 -6.46 19.78 17.34
CA ALA A 186 -6.18 21.19 17.58
C ALA A 186 -5.77 21.46 19.05
N GLN A 187 -6.42 20.79 20.00
CA GLN A 187 -6.06 20.86 21.42
C GLN A 187 -4.63 20.36 21.68
N GLN A 188 -4.24 19.21 21.06
CA GLN A 188 -2.87 18.69 21.20
C GLN A 188 -1.82 19.58 20.53
N MET A 189 -2.21 20.31 19.48
CA MET A 189 -1.37 21.30 18.79
C MET A 189 -1.37 22.67 19.48
N ALA A 190 -2.16 22.88 20.55
CA ALA A 190 -2.36 24.16 21.25
C ALA A 190 -2.76 25.33 20.31
N ILE A 191 -3.61 25.05 19.30
CA ILE A 191 -4.14 26.04 18.36
C ILE A 191 -5.66 25.89 18.18
N SER A 192 -6.31 26.86 17.54
CA SER A 192 -7.74 26.76 17.24
C SER A 192 -8.03 25.78 16.09
N GLU A 193 -9.21 25.14 16.08
CA GLU A 193 -9.66 24.25 14.99
C GLU A 193 -9.61 24.94 13.61
N SER A 194 -10.01 26.23 13.59
CA SER A 194 -10.00 27.03 12.37
C SER A 194 -8.57 27.24 11.84
N ALA A 195 -7.62 27.58 12.73
CA ALA A 195 -6.23 27.78 12.37
C ALA A 195 -5.59 26.45 11.88
N LEU A 196 -5.86 25.34 12.60
CA LEU A 196 -5.40 24.00 12.21
C LEU A 196 -5.91 23.62 10.81
N SER A 197 -7.24 23.69 10.60
CA SER A 197 -7.86 23.27 9.33
C SER A 197 -7.40 24.10 8.14
N LYS A 198 -7.30 25.44 8.34
CA LYS A 198 -6.81 26.35 7.29
C LYS A 198 -5.37 26.06 6.92
N ARG A 199 -4.49 25.99 7.91
CA ARG A 199 -3.06 25.76 7.70
C ARG A 199 -2.79 24.37 7.10
N PHE A 200 -3.42 23.31 7.62
CA PHE A 200 -3.29 21.97 7.09
C PHE A 200 -3.69 21.92 5.61
N ARG A 201 -4.84 22.51 5.24
CA ARG A 201 -5.28 22.56 3.84
C ARG A 201 -4.32 23.35 2.95
N GLN A 202 -3.74 24.44 3.45
CA GLN A 202 -2.75 25.25 2.70
C GLN A 202 -1.44 24.48 2.45
N GLU A 203 -0.94 23.78 3.45
CA GLU A 203 0.35 23.08 3.36
C GLU A 203 0.24 21.68 2.72
N TYR A 204 -0.84 20.94 2.99
CA TYR A 204 -1.02 19.55 2.52
C TYR A 204 -1.92 19.42 1.29
N GLY A 205 -2.74 20.40 0.99
CA GLY A 205 -3.64 20.41 -0.18
C GLY A 205 -5.02 19.76 0.04
N LEU A 206 -5.21 19.00 1.12
CA LEU A 206 -6.48 18.32 1.45
C LEU A 206 -7.08 18.84 2.76
N PRO A 207 -8.41 18.82 2.93
CA PRO A 207 -9.04 19.07 4.22
C PRO A 207 -8.60 18.01 5.24
N LEU A 208 -8.29 18.44 6.48
CA LEU A 208 -7.83 17.55 7.56
C LEU A 208 -8.80 16.39 7.84
N GLY A 209 -10.12 16.64 7.85
CA GLY A 209 -11.11 15.58 8.05
C GLY A 209 -11.07 14.51 6.95
N ARG A 210 -10.82 14.91 5.69
CA ARG A 210 -10.66 13.95 4.59
C ARG A 210 -9.38 13.12 4.77
N TYR A 211 -8.29 13.76 5.20
CA TYR A 211 -7.05 13.05 5.52
C TYR A 211 -7.29 12.02 6.63
N MET A 212 -7.88 12.39 7.76
CA MET A 212 -8.15 11.50 8.90
C MET A 212 -9.03 10.31 8.49
N ASN A 213 -10.10 10.56 7.73
CA ASN A 213 -10.97 9.50 7.21
C ASN A 213 -10.22 8.55 6.28
N GLY A 214 -9.36 9.07 5.41
CA GLY A 214 -8.55 8.26 4.49
C GLY A 214 -7.63 7.30 5.24
N ILE A 215 -6.90 7.77 6.25
CA ILE A 215 -6.04 6.92 7.10
C ILE A 215 -6.88 5.86 7.83
N LEU A 216 -8.04 6.23 8.37
CA LEU A 216 -8.93 5.29 9.05
C LEU A 216 -9.45 4.20 8.10
N VAL A 217 -9.85 4.57 6.88
CA VAL A 217 -10.26 3.61 5.85
C VAL A 217 -9.14 2.64 5.49
N GLN A 218 -7.92 3.14 5.30
CA GLN A 218 -6.76 2.27 5.02
C GLN A 218 -6.54 1.26 6.14
N GLU A 219 -6.65 1.68 7.40
CA GLU A 219 -6.48 0.78 8.54
C GLU A 219 -7.61 -0.27 8.61
N ILE A 220 -8.87 0.10 8.31
CA ILE A 220 -9.97 -0.87 8.18
C ILE A 220 -9.65 -1.88 7.07
N CYS A 221 -9.25 -1.42 5.89
CA CYS A 221 -8.87 -2.28 4.78
C CYS A 221 -7.75 -3.25 5.17
N ARG A 222 -6.70 -2.75 5.83
CA ARG A 222 -5.59 -3.56 6.31
C ARG A 222 -6.05 -4.64 7.29
N LEU A 223 -6.89 -4.31 8.28
CA LEU A 223 -7.41 -5.28 9.24
C LEU A 223 -8.32 -6.32 8.59
N LEU A 224 -9.14 -5.91 7.61
CA LEU A 224 -9.98 -6.83 6.84
C LEU A 224 -9.18 -7.84 6.02
N ALA A 225 -8.03 -7.42 5.48
CA ALA A 225 -7.17 -8.25 4.63
C ALA A 225 -6.19 -9.12 5.41
N SER A 226 -5.60 -8.61 6.48
CA SER A 226 -4.48 -9.25 7.18
C SER A 226 -4.87 -9.95 8.48
N THR A 227 -6.16 -9.98 8.85
CA THR A 227 -6.62 -10.62 10.09
C THR A 227 -7.98 -11.31 9.94
N ASP A 228 -8.22 -12.33 10.78
CA ASP A 228 -9.52 -13.01 10.90
C ASP A 228 -10.49 -12.32 11.87
N LEU A 229 -10.18 -11.09 12.29
CA LEU A 229 -11.05 -10.34 13.21
C LEU A 229 -12.45 -10.16 12.60
N SER A 230 -13.49 -10.42 13.39
CA SER A 230 -14.87 -10.11 12.97
C SER A 230 -15.05 -8.60 12.75
N ILE A 231 -16.02 -8.22 11.93
CA ILE A 231 -16.34 -6.79 11.68
C ILE A 231 -16.62 -6.06 12.99
N GLY A 232 -17.29 -6.74 13.94
CA GLY A 232 -17.53 -6.20 15.29
C GLY A 232 -16.24 -5.94 16.07
N ARG A 233 -15.28 -6.85 16.01
CA ARG A 233 -13.97 -6.67 16.68
C ARG A 233 -13.12 -5.58 16.03
N ILE A 234 -13.22 -5.42 14.71
CA ILE A 234 -12.58 -4.29 14.01
C ILE A 234 -13.24 -2.96 14.44
N ALA A 235 -14.58 -2.93 14.54
CA ALA A 235 -15.30 -1.77 15.02
C ALA A 235 -14.87 -1.37 16.43
N GLU A 236 -14.83 -2.31 17.35
CA GLU A 236 -14.36 -2.12 18.73
C GLU A 236 -12.91 -1.59 18.76
N LYS A 237 -11.99 -2.23 18.02
CA LYS A 237 -10.58 -1.85 17.95
C LYS A 237 -10.36 -0.42 17.45
N LEU A 238 -11.18 0.02 16.49
CA LEU A 238 -11.07 1.35 15.88
C LEU A 238 -12.02 2.38 16.49
N GLY A 239 -12.67 2.06 17.64
CA GLY A 239 -13.51 2.98 18.40
C GLY A 239 -14.82 3.36 17.73
N PHE A 240 -15.35 2.52 16.82
CA PHE A 240 -16.71 2.69 16.30
C PHE A 240 -17.73 2.26 17.36
N CYS A 241 -18.87 2.94 17.43
CA CYS A 241 -19.93 2.58 18.38
C CYS A 241 -20.49 1.17 18.15
N ASP A 242 -20.54 0.73 16.91
CA ASP A 242 -20.96 -0.62 16.52
C ASP A 242 -20.47 -1.01 15.11
N GLN A 243 -20.65 -2.29 14.75
CA GLN A 243 -20.28 -2.82 13.44
C GLN A 243 -21.12 -2.25 12.28
N PHE A 244 -22.34 -1.77 12.53
CA PHE A 244 -23.22 -1.23 11.50
C PHE A 244 -22.77 0.18 11.11
N TYR A 245 -22.31 0.97 12.10
CA TYR A 245 -21.72 2.27 11.83
C TYR A 245 -20.41 2.14 11.05
N LEU A 246 -19.52 1.21 11.45
CA LEU A 246 -18.33 0.90 10.67
C LEU A 246 -18.68 0.51 9.25
N ALA A 247 -19.66 -0.40 9.05
CA ALA A 247 -20.05 -0.86 7.73
C ALA A 247 -20.59 0.28 6.84
N ARG A 248 -21.38 1.20 7.39
CA ARG A 248 -21.87 2.39 6.67
C ARG A 248 -20.71 3.32 6.28
N PHE A 249 -19.84 3.64 7.25
CA PHE A 249 -18.66 4.46 7.02
C PHE A 249 -17.76 3.86 5.92
N PHE A 250 -17.46 2.59 6.03
CA PHE A 250 -16.62 1.88 5.07
C PHE A 250 -17.26 1.85 3.67
N SER A 251 -18.56 1.51 3.56
CA SER A 251 -19.26 1.45 2.27
C SER A 251 -19.33 2.81 1.59
N GLN A 252 -19.47 3.89 2.36
CA GLN A 252 -19.45 5.26 1.82
C GLN A 252 -18.11 5.62 1.16
N HIS A 253 -17.00 5.07 1.67
CA HIS A 253 -15.66 5.39 1.19
C HIS A 253 -15.14 4.39 0.14
N GLN A 254 -15.55 3.12 0.23
CA GLN A 254 -15.06 2.03 -0.62
C GLN A 254 -16.07 1.52 -1.65
N GLY A 255 -17.32 2.00 -1.62
CA GLY A 255 -18.36 1.58 -2.55
C GLY A 255 -18.92 0.17 -2.34
N MET A 256 -18.42 -0.58 -1.35
CA MET A 256 -18.85 -1.94 -1.02
C MET A 256 -18.79 -2.21 0.49
N SER A 257 -19.52 -3.24 0.95
CA SER A 257 -19.52 -3.59 2.37
C SER A 257 -18.20 -4.24 2.82
N PRO A 258 -17.84 -4.16 4.13
CA PRO A 258 -16.66 -4.82 4.67
C PRO A 258 -16.62 -6.35 4.42
N ARG A 259 -17.79 -7.00 4.41
CA ARG A 259 -17.90 -8.44 4.10
C ARG A 259 -17.57 -8.75 2.65
N GLN A 260 -18.13 -7.96 1.72
CA GLN A 260 -17.82 -8.09 0.29
C GLN A 260 -16.36 -7.84 0.04
N TYR A 261 -15.79 -6.80 0.66
CA TYR A 261 -14.38 -6.45 0.55
C TYR A 261 -13.47 -7.60 1.03
N ARG A 262 -13.73 -8.16 2.23
CA ARG A 262 -13.00 -9.32 2.76
C ARG A 262 -13.12 -10.54 1.85
N ALA A 263 -14.33 -10.90 1.41
CA ALA A 263 -14.54 -12.04 0.53
C ALA A 263 -13.76 -11.88 -0.80
N ALA A 264 -13.75 -10.68 -1.36
CA ALA A 264 -13.02 -10.40 -2.59
C ALA A 264 -11.49 -10.51 -2.44
N ILE A 265 -10.95 -10.28 -1.22
CA ILE A 265 -9.51 -10.36 -0.96
C ILE A 265 -9.07 -11.79 -0.63
N ILE A 266 -9.86 -12.54 0.16
CA ILE A 266 -9.53 -13.92 0.57
C ILE A 266 -9.56 -14.91 -0.63
N GLN A 267 -10.28 -14.59 -1.70
CA GLN A 267 -10.33 -15.43 -2.92
C GLN A 267 -9.11 -15.27 -3.82
N LEU A 268 -8.06 -14.58 -3.36
CA LEU A 268 -6.86 -14.33 -4.12
C LEU A 268 -5.73 -15.28 -3.72
N PRO A 269 -5.17 -16.07 -4.68
CA PRO A 269 -3.77 -16.45 -4.56
C PRO A 269 -2.89 -15.27 -4.93
#